data_9340bdbab19ffe31e5daf8f98d4438cb
#
_entry.id   9340bdbab19ffe31e5daf8f98d4438cb
#
_cell.length_a   1.000
_cell.length_b   1.000
_cell.length_c   1.000
_cell.angle_alpha   90.00
_cell.angle_beta   90.00
_cell.angle_gamma   90.00
#
_symmetry.space_group_name_H-M   'P 1'
#
loop_
_entity.id
_entity.type
_entity.pdbx_description
1 polymer ?
#
loop_
_entity_poly.entity_id
_entity_poly.type
_entity_poly.pdbx_seq_one_letter_code
_entity_poly.pdbx_strand_id
1 'polypeptide(L)'
;ERYGAKVSAEVLDVTQREAVKNWVERCNVSANLNIVIANAGTGTINETEEAVLNTFNTNVNGVINTVLPALAAYRSRPSRYHGDKAVAVISSMAGYHGLPTCPAYSASKACVKAWGEALRPVLKREGIRMSVVCPGFVRSRITDQNTCPMPFFMEAPQAAEIIAKGIEADKGIIAFPWPLRLAVWLASIVPNCLSDLIYGRLPPKA
;
A
#
# COMPACT_ATOMS: atom_id res chain seq x y z
N GLU A 1 -3.07 1.95 -23.50
CA GLU A 1 -3.60 1.67 -24.86
C GLU A 1 -4.13 0.25 -25.02
N ARG A 2 -3.57 -0.76 -24.31
CA ARG A 2 -3.98 -2.17 -24.40
C ARG A 2 -5.49 -2.41 -24.15
N TYR A 3 -6.16 -1.48 -23.48
CA TYR A 3 -7.59 -1.55 -23.13
C TYR A 3 -8.40 -0.37 -23.67
N GLY A 4 -7.86 0.41 -24.64
CA GLY A 4 -8.53 1.57 -25.23
C GLY A 4 -8.71 2.76 -24.26
N ALA A 5 -8.06 2.73 -23.11
CA ALA A 5 -8.15 3.82 -22.13
C ALA A 5 -7.24 4.99 -22.50
N LYS A 6 -7.70 6.22 -22.24
CA LYS A 6 -6.84 7.40 -22.29
C LYS A 6 -5.89 7.37 -21.09
N VAL A 7 -4.59 7.45 -21.35
CA VAL A 7 -3.55 7.44 -20.32
C VAL A 7 -2.81 8.78 -20.36
N SER A 8 -2.63 9.38 -19.18
CA SER A 8 -1.73 10.51 -18.94
C SER A 8 -0.72 10.11 -17.88
N ALA A 9 0.54 10.49 -18.06
CA ALA A 9 1.61 10.17 -17.13
C ALA A 9 2.44 11.42 -16.82
N GLU A 10 2.85 11.56 -15.56
CA GLU A 10 3.72 12.63 -15.10
C GLU A 10 4.79 12.02 -14.18
N VAL A 11 6.04 12.50 -14.30
CA VAL A 11 7.12 12.13 -13.40
C VAL A 11 7.01 12.97 -12.13
N LEU A 12 6.80 12.33 -10.99
CA LEU A 12 6.53 13.00 -9.72
C LEU A 12 7.19 12.24 -8.56
N ASP A 13 7.84 12.98 -7.67
CA ASP A 13 8.29 12.46 -6.39
C ASP A 13 7.17 12.59 -5.35
N VAL A 14 6.68 11.47 -4.85
CA VAL A 14 5.58 11.43 -3.88
C VAL A 14 5.93 12.04 -2.52
N THR A 15 7.22 12.25 -2.23
CA THR A 15 7.67 12.93 -1.00
C THR A 15 7.46 14.45 -1.08
N GLN A 16 7.30 14.99 -2.29
CA GLN A 16 7.09 16.42 -2.55
C GLN A 16 5.61 16.77 -2.44
N ARG A 17 5.16 17.08 -1.23
CA ARG A 17 3.75 17.27 -0.86
C ARG A 17 2.98 18.22 -1.79
N GLU A 18 3.52 19.41 -2.04
CA GLU A 18 2.82 20.40 -2.87
C GLU A 18 2.75 19.99 -4.34
N ALA A 19 3.79 19.32 -4.85
CA ALA A 19 3.78 18.79 -6.21
C ALA A 19 2.69 17.72 -6.38
N VAL A 20 2.58 16.77 -5.43
CA VAL A 20 1.54 15.73 -5.44
C VAL A 20 0.14 16.34 -5.32
N LYS A 21 -0.05 17.30 -4.41
CA LYS A 21 -1.32 18.00 -4.23
C LYS A 21 -1.77 18.67 -5.55
N ASN A 22 -0.90 19.47 -6.14
CA ASN A 22 -1.18 20.18 -7.39
C ASN A 22 -1.50 19.19 -8.54
N TRP A 23 -0.81 18.05 -8.60
CA TRP A 23 -1.09 17.01 -9.58
C TRP A 23 -2.46 16.38 -9.38
N VAL A 24 -2.82 16.00 -8.16
CA VAL A 24 -4.14 15.43 -7.82
C VAL A 24 -5.26 16.42 -8.15
N GLU A 25 -5.09 17.71 -7.83
CA GLU A 25 -6.06 18.77 -8.15
C GLU A 25 -6.25 18.90 -9.66
N ARG A 26 -5.17 18.95 -10.46
CA ARG A 26 -5.24 18.98 -11.93
C ARG A 26 -5.96 17.74 -12.48
N CYS A 27 -5.65 16.55 -11.98
CA CYS A 27 -6.32 15.32 -12.38
C CYS A 27 -7.81 15.36 -12.05
N ASN A 28 -8.19 15.88 -10.88
CA ASN A 28 -9.60 15.98 -10.49
C ASN A 28 -10.37 16.97 -11.36
N VAL A 29 -9.77 18.10 -11.75
CA VAL A 29 -10.37 19.08 -12.67
C VAL A 29 -10.57 18.47 -14.05
N SER A 30 -9.60 17.72 -14.55
CA SER A 30 -9.64 17.18 -15.92
C SER A 30 -10.56 15.96 -16.06
N ALA A 31 -10.69 15.11 -15.05
CA ALA A 31 -11.31 13.80 -15.19
C ALA A 31 -12.27 13.39 -14.05
N ASN A 32 -12.52 14.24 -13.05
CA ASN A 32 -13.35 13.85 -11.89
C ASN A 32 -12.94 12.52 -11.28
N LEU A 33 -11.87 12.51 -10.49
CA LEU A 33 -11.30 11.30 -9.92
C LEU A 33 -12.34 10.41 -9.24
N ASN A 34 -12.42 9.16 -9.61
CA ASN A 34 -13.26 8.14 -9.00
C ASN A 34 -12.46 7.20 -8.09
N ILE A 35 -11.28 6.80 -8.53
CA ILE A 35 -10.41 5.91 -7.76
C ILE A 35 -9.02 6.53 -7.67
N VAL A 36 -8.48 6.59 -6.47
CA VAL A 36 -7.08 6.98 -6.23
C VAL A 36 -6.36 5.83 -5.54
N ILE A 37 -5.24 5.41 -6.11
CA ILE A 37 -4.42 4.32 -5.60
C ILE A 37 -3.06 4.87 -5.19
N ALA A 38 -2.78 4.96 -3.89
CA ALA A 38 -1.48 5.31 -3.36
C ALA A 38 -0.56 4.08 -3.40
N ASN A 39 0.14 3.90 -4.52
CA ASN A 39 0.94 2.71 -4.82
C ASN A 39 2.44 2.92 -4.66
N ALA A 40 2.94 4.15 -4.75
CA ALA A 40 4.37 4.42 -4.65
C ALA A 40 4.95 3.85 -3.35
N GLY A 41 6.10 3.20 -3.46
CA GLY A 41 6.77 2.62 -2.30
C GLY A 41 8.15 2.12 -2.65
N THR A 42 9.00 2.06 -1.64
CA THR A 42 10.35 1.53 -1.72
C THR A 42 10.56 0.48 -0.63
N GLY A 43 11.55 -0.39 -0.84
CA GLY A 43 12.07 -1.30 0.17
C GLY A 43 13.58 -1.07 0.28
N THR A 44 14.13 -1.32 1.45
CA THR A 44 15.58 -1.28 1.65
C THR A 44 16.10 -2.64 2.06
N ILE A 45 17.30 -2.95 1.61
CA ILE A 45 18.04 -4.14 2.05
C ILE A 45 18.85 -3.79 3.30
N ASN A 46 19.31 -2.54 3.42
CA ASN A 46 20.15 -2.05 4.49
C ASN A 46 19.37 -1.06 5.36
N GLU A 47 19.53 -1.18 6.69
CA GLU A 47 18.92 -0.29 7.68
C GLU A 47 19.87 0.89 8.04
N THR A 48 20.45 1.55 7.01
CA THR A 48 21.18 2.80 7.24
C THR A 48 20.20 3.92 7.57
N GLU A 49 20.65 4.97 8.26
CA GLU A 49 19.82 6.13 8.60
C GLU A 49 19.11 6.69 7.36
N GLU A 50 19.84 6.92 6.29
CA GLU A 50 19.29 7.43 5.02
C GLU A 50 18.23 6.49 4.43
N ALA A 51 18.48 5.19 4.41
CA ALA A 51 17.56 4.19 3.89
C ALA A 51 16.28 4.08 4.72
N VAL A 52 16.39 4.15 6.05
CA VAL A 52 15.25 4.18 6.96
C VAL A 52 14.40 5.42 6.72
N LEU A 53 15.01 6.61 6.74
CA LEU A 53 14.31 7.88 6.49
C LEU A 53 13.64 7.92 5.12
N ASN A 54 14.34 7.48 4.06
CA ASN A 54 13.78 7.40 2.72
C ASN A 54 12.57 6.43 2.65
N THR A 55 12.67 5.29 3.35
CA THR A 55 11.58 4.31 3.40
C THR A 55 10.33 4.91 4.05
N PHE A 56 10.45 5.59 5.17
CA PHE A 56 9.30 6.24 5.82
C PHE A 56 8.78 7.42 4.99
N ASN A 57 9.65 8.24 4.43
CA ASN A 57 9.23 9.36 3.59
C ASN A 57 8.45 8.91 2.37
N THR A 58 8.91 7.85 1.69
CA THR A 58 8.22 7.34 0.51
C THR A 58 6.96 6.56 0.88
N ASN A 59 7.07 5.58 1.79
CA ASN A 59 6.00 4.63 2.06
C ASN A 59 4.90 5.20 2.95
N VAL A 60 5.20 6.16 3.82
CA VAL A 60 4.22 6.76 4.73
C VAL A 60 3.85 8.16 4.27
N ASN A 61 4.81 9.09 4.22
CA ASN A 61 4.52 10.47 3.84
C ASN A 61 4.02 10.56 2.38
N GLY A 62 4.59 9.77 1.45
CA GLY A 62 4.12 9.69 0.06
C GLY A 62 2.69 9.19 -0.07
N VAL A 63 2.29 8.23 0.75
CA VAL A 63 0.89 7.76 0.81
C VAL A 63 -0.03 8.86 1.37
N ILE A 64 0.37 9.51 2.46
CA ILE A 64 -0.39 10.63 3.06
C ILE A 64 -0.54 11.78 2.06
N ASN A 65 0.55 12.15 1.39
CA ASN A 65 0.58 13.21 0.37
C ASN A 65 -0.34 12.91 -0.81
N THR A 66 -0.57 11.63 -1.13
CA THR A 66 -1.49 11.20 -2.20
C THR A 66 -2.94 11.16 -1.73
N VAL A 67 -3.18 10.60 -0.54
CA VAL A 67 -4.55 10.35 -0.05
C VAL A 67 -5.23 11.63 0.41
N LEU A 68 -4.55 12.50 1.16
CA LEU A 68 -5.20 13.70 1.70
C LEU A 68 -5.73 14.65 0.63
N PRO A 69 -4.98 14.99 -0.45
CA PRO A 69 -5.52 15.79 -1.54
C PRO A 69 -6.68 15.10 -2.27
N ALA A 70 -6.61 13.77 -2.45
CA ALA A 70 -7.70 13.00 -3.05
C ALA A 70 -8.99 13.09 -2.21
N LEU A 71 -8.90 12.99 -0.89
CA LEU A 71 -10.04 13.16 0.00
C LEU A 71 -10.60 14.58 -0.05
N ALA A 72 -9.74 15.61 -0.10
CA ALA A 72 -10.15 16.98 -0.27
C ALA A 72 -10.92 17.17 -1.60
N ALA A 73 -10.40 16.64 -2.71
CA ALA A 73 -11.04 16.64 -4.00
C ALA A 73 -12.40 15.89 -3.99
N TYR A 74 -12.50 14.78 -3.27
CA TYR A 74 -13.76 14.04 -3.13
C TYR A 74 -14.81 14.80 -2.31
N ARG A 75 -14.38 15.49 -1.26
CA ARG A 75 -15.28 16.31 -0.41
C ARG A 75 -15.80 17.57 -1.10
N SER A 76 -15.04 18.12 -2.04
CA SER A 76 -15.42 19.32 -2.78
C SER A 76 -16.51 19.10 -3.83
N ARG A 77 -16.89 17.85 -4.11
CA ARG A 77 -17.91 17.52 -5.10
C ARG A 77 -18.99 16.57 -4.55
N PRO A 78 -20.26 16.70 -4.94
CA PRO A 78 -21.29 15.74 -4.57
C PRO A 78 -20.99 14.38 -5.17
N SER A 79 -21.36 13.31 -4.47
CA SER A 79 -21.36 11.96 -5.03
C SER A 79 -22.51 11.80 -6.01
N ARG A 80 -22.23 11.26 -7.19
CA ARG A 80 -23.26 10.93 -8.18
C ARG A 80 -23.98 9.65 -7.80
N TYR A 81 -23.23 8.70 -7.25
CA TYR A 81 -23.73 7.41 -6.81
C TYR A 81 -23.07 7.05 -5.48
N HIS A 82 -23.73 6.24 -4.67
CA HIS A 82 -23.08 5.69 -3.47
C HIS A 82 -21.88 4.82 -3.89
N GLY A 83 -20.67 5.18 -3.41
CA GLY A 83 -19.44 4.44 -3.69
C GLY A 83 -18.75 4.77 -5.04
N ASP A 84 -19.09 5.89 -5.68
CA ASP A 84 -18.37 6.38 -6.87
C ASP A 84 -16.97 6.93 -6.56
N LYS A 85 -16.61 7.04 -5.29
CA LYS A 85 -15.33 7.53 -4.77
C LYS A 85 -14.62 6.43 -3.98
N ALA A 86 -13.40 6.11 -4.36
CA ALA A 86 -12.63 5.08 -3.69
C ALA A 86 -11.17 5.49 -3.53
N VAL A 87 -10.59 5.12 -2.38
CA VAL A 87 -9.15 5.21 -2.13
C VAL A 87 -8.62 3.81 -1.84
N ALA A 88 -7.50 3.47 -2.42
CA ALA A 88 -6.75 2.28 -2.06
C ALA A 88 -5.31 2.66 -1.66
N VAL A 89 -4.82 2.07 -0.58
CA VAL A 89 -3.43 2.22 -0.15
C VAL A 89 -2.72 0.88 -0.22
N ILE A 90 -1.50 0.89 -0.76
CA ILE A 90 -0.72 -0.33 -0.92
C ILE A 90 0.21 -0.51 0.28
N SER A 91 -0.20 -1.40 1.17
CA SER A 91 0.59 -1.93 2.27
C SER A 91 1.39 -3.18 1.81
N SER A 92 1.50 -4.18 2.66
CA SER A 92 2.16 -5.47 2.39
C SER A 92 1.76 -6.49 3.44
N MET A 93 1.95 -7.78 3.17
CA MET A 93 1.98 -8.82 4.20
C MET A 93 3.04 -8.55 5.28
N ALA A 94 4.14 -7.89 4.92
CA ALA A 94 5.16 -7.44 5.88
C ALA A 94 4.64 -6.44 6.92
N GLY A 95 3.47 -5.82 6.70
CA GLY A 95 2.82 -4.92 7.66
C GLY A 95 1.99 -5.63 8.75
N TYR A 96 1.94 -6.96 8.77
CA TYR A 96 1.23 -7.71 9.82
C TYR A 96 2.09 -7.98 11.05
N HIS A 97 3.40 -8.08 10.88
CA HIS A 97 4.36 -8.32 11.95
C HIS A 97 5.71 -7.68 11.60
N GLY A 98 6.47 -7.23 12.61
CA GLY A 98 7.82 -6.70 12.41
C GLY A 98 8.76 -7.80 11.90
N LEU A 99 9.44 -7.53 10.78
CA LEU A 99 10.37 -8.48 10.16
C LEU A 99 11.81 -8.04 10.40
N PRO A 100 12.65 -8.84 11.07
CA PRO A 100 14.04 -8.50 11.34
C PRO A 100 14.87 -8.26 10.06
N THR A 101 14.46 -8.87 8.95
CA THR A 101 15.12 -8.71 7.65
C THR A 101 14.84 -7.39 6.95
N CYS A 102 13.82 -6.65 7.38
CA CYS A 102 13.43 -5.35 6.80
C CYS A 102 12.60 -4.52 7.80
N PRO A 103 13.19 -4.10 8.94
CA PRO A 103 12.46 -3.42 10.01
C PRO A 103 11.75 -2.14 9.56
N ALA A 104 12.45 -1.22 8.88
CA ALA A 104 11.87 0.02 8.41
C ALA A 104 10.74 -0.21 7.40
N TYR A 105 10.92 -1.16 6.47
CA TYR A 105 9.90 -1.51 5.50
C TYR A 105 8.65 -2.07 6.19
N SER A 106 8.80 -3.07 7.07
CA SER A 106 7.66 -3.67 7.76
C SER A 106 6.92 -2.65 8.64
N ALA A 107 7.66 -1.79 9.37
CA ALA A 107 7.08 -0.72 10.17
C ALA A 107 6.30 0.30 9.32
N SER A 108 6.87 0.75 8.19
CA SER A 108 6.19 1.65 7.27
C SER A 108 4.90 1.07 6.69
N LYS A 109 4.91 -0.23 6.35
CA LYS A 109 3.73 -0.92 5.82
C LYS A 109 2.69 -1.21 6.91
N ALA A 110 3.10 -1.47 8.15
CA ALA A 110 2.20 -1.56 9.30
C ALA A 110 1.50 -0.22 9.58
N CYS A 111 2.23 0.90 9.51
CA CYS A 111 1.68 2.24 9.65
C CYS A 111 0.57 2.51 8.62
N VAL A 112 0.85 2.29 7.34
CA VAL A 112 -0.13 2.49 6.26
C VAL A 112 -1.34 1.58 6.41
N LYS A 113 -1.13 0.31 6.82
CA LYS A 113 -2.21 -0.64 7.07
C LYS A 113 -3.12 -0.13 8.19
N ALA A 114 -2.56 0.17 9.34
CA ALA A 114 -3.34 0.63 10.50
C ALA A 114 -4.10 1.92 10.21
N TRP A 115 -3.45 2.89 9.53
CA TRP A 115 -4.09 4.13 9.14
C TRP A 115 -5.25 3.93 8.17
N GLY A 116 -5.07 3.11 7.15
CA GLY A 116 -6.12 2.80 6.17
C GLY A 116 -7.31 2.05 6.79
N GLU A 117 -7.05 1.11 7.70
CA GLU A 117 -8.10 0.39 8.45
C GLU A 117 -8.91 1.35 9.32
N ALA A 118 -8.23 2.27 10.02
CA ALA A 118 -8.89 3.25 10.87
C ALA A 118 -9.68 4.29 10.07
N LEU A 119 -9.19 4.70 8.91
CA LEU A 119 -9.90 5.63 8.02
C LEU A 119 -11.18 5.05 7.42
N ARG A 120 -11.23 3.74 7.16
CA ARG A 120 -12.35 3.12 6.46
C ARG A 120 -13.73 3.44 7.08
N PRO A 121 -13.98 3.23 8.39
CA PRO A 121 -15.28 3.54 8.98
C PRO A 121 -15.59 5.05 8.96
N VAL A 122 -14.60 5.91 9.00
CA VAL A 122 -14.77 7.37 8.89
C VAL A 122 -15.22 7.74 7.48
N LEU A 123 -14.48 7.30 6.46
CA LEU A 123 -14.76 7.61 5.06
C LEU A 123 -16.04 6.97 4.55
N LYS A 124 -16.44 5.82 5.10
CA LYS A 124 -17.71 5.19 4.77
C LYS A 124 -18.91 6.09 5.08
N ARG A 125 -18.84 6.87 6.16
CA ARG A 125 -19.90 7.86 6.51
C ARG A 125 -19.97 9.00 5.50
N GLU A 126 -18.86 9.27 4.80
CA GLU A 126 -18.77 10.28 3.74
C GLU A 126 -19.08 9.70 2.34
N GLY A 127 -19.49 8.44 2.26
CA GLY A 127 -19.74 7.75 0.99
C GLY A 127 -18.47 7.43 0.19
N ILE A 128 -17.29 7.45 0.83
CA ILE A 128 -15.99 7.14 0.21
C ILE A 128 -15.56 5.74 0.64
N ARG A 129 -15.27 4.89 -0.35
CA ARG A 129 -14.74 3.54 -0.11
C ARG A 129 -13.25 3.61 0.20
N MET A 130 -12.78 2.76 1.11
CA MET A 130 -11.37 2.64 1.47
C MET A 130 -10.94 1.19 1.49
N SER A 131 -9.88 0.87 0.74
CA SER A 131 -9.28 -0.46 0.68
C SER A 131 -7.80 -0.41 1.08
N VAL A 132 -7.40 -1.32 1.96
CA VAL A 132 -5.99 -1.58 2.27
C VAL A 132 -5.56 -2.83 1.53
N VAL A 133 -4.57 -2.71 0.66
CA VAL A 133 -4.04 -3.82 -0.12
C VAL A 133 -2.79 -4.34 0.55
N CYS A 134 -2.77 -5.63 0.86
CA CYS A 134 -1.65 -6.31 1.51
C CYS A 134 -1.16 -7.48 0.64
N PRO A 135 -0.36 -7.20 -0.40
CA PRO A 135 0.20 -8.25 -1.25
C PRO A 135 1.27 -9.06 -0.50
N GLY A 136 1.44 -10.32 -0.91
CA GLY A 136 2.65 -11.08 -0.66
C GLY A 136 3.76 -10.70 -1.65
N PHE A 137 4.48 -11.69 -2.16
CA PHE A 137 5.54 -11.47 -3.14
C PHE A 137 4.95 -11.31 -4.54
N VAL A 138 5.04 -10.09 -5.07
CA VAL A 138 4.62 -9.73 -6.42
C VAL A 138 5.83 -9.19 -7.17
N ARG A 139 6.02 -9.60 -8.43
CA ARG A 139 7.13 -9.14 -9.29
C ARG A 139 7.19 -7.62 -9.34
N SER A 140 8.32 -7.07 -8.90
CA SER A 140 8.57 -5.63 -8.85
C SER A 140 10.06 -5.37 -8.62
N ARG A 141 10.50 -4.12 -8.80
CA ARG A 141 11.88 -3.71 -8.46
C ARG A 141 12.25 -4.01 -6.99
N ILE A 142 11.28 -4.03 -6.08
CA ILE A 142 11.52 -4.39 -4.68
C ILE A 142 11.82 -5.89 -4.55
N THR A 143 11.05 -6.74 -5.22
CA THR A 143 11.25 -8.20 -5.16
C THR A 143 12.46 -8.66 -5.97
N ASP A 144 12.84 -7.94 -7.03
CA ASP A 144 14.03 -8.27 -7.83
C ASP A 144 15.34 -8.12 -7.03
N GLN A 145 15.33 -7.33 -5.94
CA GLN A 145 16.45 -7.17 -5.02
C GLN A 145 16.48 -8.21 -3.89
N ASN A 146 15.44 -9.06 -3.78
CA ASN A 146 15.31 -10.03 -2.71
C ASN A 146 16.13 -11.28 -3.01
N THR A 147 16.96 -11.68 -2.04
CA THR A 147 17.74 -12.93 -2.07
C THR A 147 17.10 -14.06 -1.25
N CYS A 148 16.03 -13.78 -0.51
CA CYS A 148 15.34 -14.76 0.31
C CYS A 148 14.25 -15.53 -0.47
N PRO A 149 13.85 -16.73 0.01
CA PRO A 149 12.74 -17.47 -0.57
C PRO A 149 11.45 -16.62 -0.62
N MET A 150 10.78 -16.61 -1.76
CA MET A 150 9.53 -15.86 -1.99
C MET A 150 8.38 -16.84 -2.27
N PRO A 151 7.80 -17.48 -1.25
CA PRO A 151 6.71 -18.44 -1.45
C PRO A 151 5.50 -17.76 -2.08
N PHE A 152 4.82 -18.50 -2.98
CA PHE A 152 3.64 -18.02 -3.69
C PHE A 152 3.90 -16.75 -4.51
N PHE A 153 5.07 -16.63 -5.12
CA PHE A 153 5.42 -15.51 -5.99
C PHE A 153 4.39 -15.34 -7.11
N MET A 154 3.98 -14.10 -7.36
CA MET A 154 2.92 -13.77 -8.30
C MET A 154 3.38 -12.73 -9.31
N GLU A 155 2.91 -12.86 -10.55
CA GLU A 155 3.13 -11.84 -11.57
C GLU A 155 2.26 -10.61 -11.37
N ALA A 156 2.78 -9.43 -11.74
CA ALA A 156 2.08 -8.16 -11.54
C ALA A 156 0.67 -8.08 -12.15
N PRO A 157 0.39 -8.63 -13.37
CA PRO A 157 -0.96 -8.61 -13.94
C PRO A 157 -1.97 -9.40 -13.10
N GLN A 158 -1.57 -10.56 -12.55
CA GLN A 158 -2.45 -11.35 -11.67
C GLN A 158 -2.77 -10.61 -10.37
N ALA A 159 -1.76 -9.98 -9.77
CA ALA A 159 -1.95 -9.16 -8.57
C ALA A 159 -2.89 -7.98 -8.86
N ALA A 160 -2.72 -7.29 -9.99
CA ALA A 160 -3.55 -6.18 -10.41
C ALA A 160 -5.04 -6.56 -10.54
N GLU A 161 -5.34 -7.74 -11.12
CA GLU A 161 -6.71 -8.23 -11.21
C GLU A 161 -7.34 -8.48 -9.85
N ILE A 162 -6.59 -9.08 -8.91
CA ILE A 162 -7.08 -9.32 -7.54
C ILE A 162 -7.38 -8.00 -6.85
N ILE A 163 -6.49 -7.00 -7.00
CA ILE A 163 -6.64 -5.66 -6.43
C ILE A 163 -7.86 -4.97 -7.02
N ALA A 164 -8.00 -4.94 -8.34
CA ALA A 164 -9.13 -4.31 -9.02
C ALA A 164 -10.47 -4.90 -8.56
N LYS A 165 -10.62 -6.23 -8.63
CA LYS A 165 -11.82 -6.94 -8.14
C LYS A 165 -12.10 -6.67 -6.64
N GLY A 166 -11.04 -6.54 -5.84
CA GLY A 166 -11.18 -6.23 -4.41
C GLY A 166 -11.68 -4.81 -4.15
N ILE A 167 -11.18 -3.83 -4.90
CA ILE A 167 -11.63 -2.43 -4.82
C ILE A 167 -13.07 -2.29 -5.32
N GLU A 168 -13.40 -2.93 -6.43
CA GLU A 168 -14.76 -2.95 -6.98
C GLU A 168 -15.77 -3.54 -5.99
N ALA A 169 -15.41 -4.63 -5.32
CA ALA A 169 -16.21 -5.30 -4.30
C ALA A 169 -16.20 -4.60 -2.92
N ASP A 170 -15.64 -3.40 -2.81
CA ASP A 170 -15.50 -2.63 -1.55
C ASP A 170 -14.87 -3.45 -0.40
N LYS A 171 -13.88 -4.29 -0.68
CA LYS A 171 -13.17 -5.03 0.36
C LYS A 171 -12.31 -4.08 1.19
N GLY A 172 -12.48 -4.08 2.51
CA GLY A 172 -11.66 -3.26 3.42
C GLY A 172 -10.19 -3.68 3.43
N ILE A 173 -9.94 -5.01 3.39
CA ILE A 173 -8.59 -5.58 3.28
C ILE A 173 -8.55 -6.52 2.07
N ILE A 174 -7.60 -6.26 1.18
CA ILE A 174 -7.32 -7.07 0.00
C ILE A 174 -5.95 -7.72 0.20
N ALA A 175 -5.92 -8.88 0.87
CA ALA A 175 -4.70 -9.59 1.23
C ALA A 175 -4.62 -10.92 0.47
N PHE A 176 -3.50 -11.13 -0.24
CA PHE A 176 -3.28 -12.30 -1.10
C PHE A 176 -1.78 -12.64 -1.22
N PRO A 177 -1.42 -13.92 -1.44
CA PRO A 177 -2.30 -15.10 -1.50
C PRO A 177 -2.80 -15.53 -0.12
N TRP A 178 -3.92 -16.23 -0.07
CA TRP A 178 -4.57 -16.59 1.19
C TRP A 178 -3.72 -17.48 2.14
N PRO A 179 -2.87 -18.43 1.65
CA PRO A 179 -2.07 -19.21 2.56
C PRO A 179 -1.04 -18.35 3.30
N LEU A 180 -0.40 -17.42 2.59
CA LEU A 180 0.56 -16.50 3.19
C LEU A 180 -0.14 -15.54 4.16
N ARG A 181 -1.35 -15.07 3.82
CA ARG A 181 -2.18 -14.26 4.72
C ARG A 181 -2.45 -14.98 6.04
N LEU A 182 -2.83 -16.25 5.98
CA LEU A 182 -3.07 -17.05 7.19
C LEU A 182 -1.78 -17.19 8.02
N ALA A 183 -0.65 -17.49 7.37
CA ALA A 183 0.63 -17.65 8.03
C ALA A 183 1.08 -16.37 8.76
N VAL A 184 1.01 -15.19 8.09
CA VAL A 184 1.41 -13.92 8.73
C VAL A 184 0.42 -13.48 9.80
N TRP A 185 -0.86 -13.80 9.66
CA TRP A 185 -1.84 -13.53 10.70
C TRP A 185 -1.57 -14.39 11.95
N LEU A 186 -1.29 -15.68 11.79
CA LEU A 186 -0.88 -16.54 12.90
C LEU A 186 0.41 -16.02 13.54
N ALA A 187 1.40 -15.60 12.74
CA ALA A 187 2.63 -15.02 13.26
C ALA A 187 2.40 -13.74 14.08
N SER A 188 1.41 -12.94 13.71
CA SER A 188 1.11 -11.67 14.41
C SER A 188 0.50 -11.84 15.81
N ILE A 189 -0.03 -13.02 16.14
CA ILE A 189 -0.58 -13.33 17.47
C ILE A 189 0.40 -14.14 18.35
N VAL A 190 1.57 -14.49 17.82
CA VAL A 190 2.61 -15.20 18.59
C VAL A 190 3.22 -14.23 19.62
N PRO A 191 3.34 -14.62 20.90
CA PRO A 191 4.02 -13.80 21.91
C PRO A 191 5.48 -13.51 21.53
N ASN A 192 5.96 -12.32 21.88
CA ASN A 192 7.31 -11.86 21.49
C ASN A 192 8.42 -12.83 21.91
N CYS A 193 8.31 -13.46 23.09
CA CYS A 193 9.29 -14.44 23.57
C CYS A 193 9.45 -15.65 22.64
N LEU A 194 8.38 -16.05 21.92
CA LEU A 194 8.44 -17.13 20.92
C LEU A 194 8.91 -16.62 19.57
N SER A 195 8.47 -15.42 19.18
CA SER A 195 8.94 -14.80 17.92
C SER A 195 10.43 -14.50 17.96
N ASP A 196 10.99 -14.04 19.09
CA ASP A 196 12.43 -13.81 19.27
C ASP A 196 13.23 -15.11 19.10
N LEU A 197 12.72 -16.24 19.61
CA LEU A 197 13.35 -17.54 19.42
C LEU A 197 13.36 -18.00 17.96
N ILE A 198 12.29 -17.71 17.22
CA ILE A 198 12.15 -18.07 15.80
C ILE A 198 13.04 -17.15 14.95
N TYR A 199 12.91 -15.84 15.13
CA TYR A 199 13.62 -14.85 14.34
C TYR A 199 15.12 -14.75 14.66
N GLY A 200 15.51 -15.00 15.91
CA GLY A 200 16.93 -15.04 16.31
C GLY A 200 17.75 -16.13 15.62
N ARG A 201 17.09 -17.10 14.99
CA ARG A 201 17.72 -18.17 14.19
C ARG A 201 17.77 -17.88 12.69
N LEU A 202 17.14 -16.78 12.23
CA LEU A 202 17.22 -16.39 10.83
C LEU A 202 18.60 -15.79 10.54
N PRO A 203 19.24 -16.16 9.42
CA PRO A 203 20.50 -15.54 9.03
C PRO A 203 20.31 -14.03 8.83
N PRO A 204 21.28 -13.20 9.28
CA PRO A 204 21.27 -11.79 8.96
C PRO A 204 21.21 -11.60 7.43
N LYS A 205 20.51 -10.60 6.97
CA LYS A 205 20.54 -10.22 5.54
C LYS A 205 21.98 -9.78 5.22
N ALA A 206 22.63 -10.48 4.31
CA ALA A 206 23.93 -10.09 3.78
C ALA A 206 23.80 -8.86 2.89
#